data_ad5a60d1339bff36a84ebdeba435b409
#
_entry.id   ad5a60d1339bff36a84ebdeba435b409
#
_cell.length_a   1.000
_cell.length_b   1.000
_cell.length_c   1.000
_cell.angle_alpha   90.00
_cell.angle_beta   90.00
_cell.angle_gamma   90.00
#
_symmetry.space_group_name_H-M   'P 1'
#
loop_
_entity.id
_entity.type
_entity.pdbx_description
1 polymer ?
#
loop_
_entity_poly.entity_id
_entity_poly.type
_entity_poly.pdbx_seq_one_letter_code
_entity_poly.pdbx_strand_id
1 'polypeptide(L)'
;MLQLKTKGTSKTFIPGGDIMKYTPNIKGTLRKHMIEVPEVIQEASGIRIFGKLIRSLAFTTDVAVIKNINADTIIAVYPFTPQPAITSAITSAADVPVFCGVGGGRTTGKRVVNLALDAEFEGAIGVVLNAPTSNETIRAVRDTIDIPIVITVVSEHTNVKERLDAGATIINVSGAAKTPDIVKKIRDEFPLVPIIATGGPTDETIYATIQAGANAITYTPPTPAELFHDLMKKYREELADG
;
A
#
# COMPACT_ATOMS: atom_id res chain seq x y z
N MET A 1 -27.32 -1.85 -20.66
CA MET A 1 -27.41 -3.32 -20.78
C MET A 1 -26.22 -3.92 -20.04
N LEU A 2 -26.43 -4.53 -18.89
CA LEU A 2 -25.37 -5.16 -18.10
C LEU A 2 -24.96 -6.49 -18.80
N GLN A 3 -23.71 -6.57 -19.26
CA GLN A 3 -23.16 -7.84 -19.75
C GLN A 3 -22.43 -8.55 -18.62
N LEU A 4 -22.98 -9.65 -18.16
CA LEU A 4 -22.29 -10.61 -17.29
C LEU A 4 -21.36 -11.46 -18.18
N LYS A 5 -20.05 -11.21 -18.14
CA LYS A 5 -19.06 -12.13 -18.71
C LYS A 5 -18.59 -13.10 -17.64
N THR A 6 -19.08 -14.31 -17.71
CA THR A 6 -18.53 -15.46 -17.00
C THR A 6 -17.31 -15.98 -17.77
N LYS A 7 -16.10 -15.88 -17.23
CA LYS A 7 -14.97 -16.72 -17.65
C LYS A 7 -15.22 -18.10 -17.05
N GLY A 8 -15.37 -19.09 -17.96
CA GLY A 8 -15.86 -20.39 -17.62
C GLY A 8 -14.97 -21.24 -16.76
N THR A 9 -15.58 -21.85 -15.77
CA THR A 9 -15.38 -23.26 -15.44
C THR A 9 -16.77 -23.83 -15.15
N SER A 10 -17.32 -24.57 -16.13
CA SER A 10 -18.47 -25.41 -15.94
C SER A 10 -18.11 -26.50 -14.91
N LYS A 11 -18.62 -26.39 -13.70
CA LYS A 11 -18.66 -27.51 -12.75
C LYS A 11 -20.09 -27.78 -12.38
N THR A 12 -20.47 -29.02 -12.61
CA THR A 12 -21.76 -29.60 -12.32
C THR A 12 -22.12 -29.47 -10.85
N PHE A 13 -23.32 -29.00 -10.55
CA PHE A 13 -23.89 -28.94 -9.21
C PHE A 13 -24.06 -30.36 -8.65
N ILE A 14 -23.42 -30.67 -7.54
CA ILE A 14 -23.59 -31.88 -6.75
C ILE A 14 -24.36 -31.51 -5.48
N PRO A 15 -25.59 -32.00 -5.24
CA PRO A 15 -26.29 -31.73 -4.00
C PRO A 15 -25.58 -32.37 -2.82
N GLY A 16 -25.17 -31.56 -1.83
CA GLY A 16 -24.47 -32.00 -0.63
C GLY A 16 -22.96 -31.72 -0.59
N GLY A 17 -22.39 -31.09 -1.62
CA GLY A 17 -21.00 -30.66 -1.64
C GLY A 17 -20.82 -29.25 -1.04
N ASP A 18 -19.58 -28.90 -0.63
CA ASP A 18 -19.20 -27.56 -0.17
C ASP A 18 -19.76 -26.48 -1.09
N ILE A 19 -20.51 -25.53 -0.54
CA ILE A 19 -21.01 -24.37 -1.27
C ILE A 19 -19.80 -23.59 -1.79
N MET A 20 -19.56 -23.67 -3.09
CA MET A 20 -18.50 -22.89 -3.74
C MET A 20 -18.83 -21.41 -3.58
N LYS A 21 -18.04 -20.69 -2.75
CA LYS A 21 -18.20 -19.26 -2.59
C LYS A 21 -17.86 -18.57 -3.91
N TYR A 22 -18.88 -18.13 -4.62
CA TYR A 22 -18.75 -17.34 -5.85
C TYR A 22 -18.81 -15.87 -5.50
N THR A 23 -17.79 -15.10 -5.91
CA THR A 23 -17.77 -13.65 -5.76
C THR A 23 -18.12 -13.00 -7.09
N PRO A 24 -19.34 -12.45 -7.25
CA PRO A 24 -19.73 -11.73 -8.47
C PRO A 24 -18.87 -10.47 -8.65
N ASN A 25 -18.36 -10.27 -9.86
CA ASN A 25 -17.63 -9.04 -10.22
C ASN A 25 -18.51 -8.20 -11.15
N ILE A 26 -18.88 -6.98 -10.69
CA ILE A 26 -19.67 -6.03 -11.45
C ILE A 26 -18.75 -4.94 -11.98
N LYS A 27 -18.59 -4.88 -13.31
CA LYS A 27 -17.82 -3.83 -13.99
C LYS A 27 -18.79 -2.85 -14.68
N GLY A 28 -18.65 -1.56 -14.39
CA GLY A 28 -19.41 -0.51 -15.08
C GLY A 28 -18.91 -0.28 -16.52
N THR A 29 -19.77 0.23 -17.40
CA THR A 29 -19.40 0.49 -18.80
C THR A 29 -18.34 1.59 -18.92
N LEU A 30 -18.43 2.64 -18.12
CA LEU A 30 -17.51 3.79 -18.14
C LEU A 30 -16.29 3.60 -17.22
N ARG A 31 -16.43 2.80 -16.14
CA ARG A 31 -15.35 2.51 -15.17
C ARG A 31 -14.63 1.19 -15.45
N LYS A 32 -14.53 0.76 -16.69
CA LYS A 32 -13.85 -0.48 -17.07
C LYS A 32 -12.31 -0.36 -17.13
N HIS A 33 -11.78 0.84 -17.02
CA HIS A 33 -10.35 1.15 -17.08
C HIS A 33 -9.80 1.48 -15.67
N MET A 34 -10.16 0.69 -14.67
CA MET A 34 -9.49 0.79 -13.37
C MET A 34 -8.05 0.31 -13.47
N ILE A 35 -7.17 0.93 -12.67
CA ILE A 35 -5.82 0.45 -12.44
C ILE A 35 -5.94 -0.76 -11.52
N GLU A 36 -5.54 -1.92 -11.99
CA GLU A 36 -5.57 -3.16 -11.21
C GLU A 36 -4.19 -3.41 -10.60
N VAL A 37 -4.14 -3.65 -9.29
CA VAL A 37 -2.91 -4.12 -8.65
C VAL A 37 -2.59 -5.54 -9.14
N PRO A 38 -1.30 -5.93 -9.22
CA PRO A 38 -0.91 -7.29 -9.62
C PRO A 38 -1.63 -8.36 -8.81
N GLU A 39 -2.21 -9.36 -9.48
CA GLU A 39 -3.02 -10.40 -8.83
C GLU A 39 -2.19 -11.21 -7.81
N VAL A 40 -0.90 -11.38 -8.07
CA VAL A 40 0.04 -12.07 -7.17
C VAL A 40 0.07 -11.47 -5.75
N ILE A 41 -0.29 -10.20 -5.57
CA ILE A 41 -0.37 -9.56 -4.24
C ILE A 41 -1.42 -10.22 -3.34
N GLN A 42 -2.42 -10.89 -3.92
CA GLN A 42 -3.43 -11.62 -3.16
C GLN A 42 -2.88 -12.85 -2.42
N GLU A 43 -1.69 -13.31 -2.79
CA GLU A 43 -0.94 -14.37 -2.09
C GLU A 43 -0.39 -13.91 -0.73
N ALA A 44 -0.29 -12.59 -0.49
CA ALA A 44 0.14 -12.06 0.79
C ALA A 44 -0.88 -12.38 1.89
N SER A 45 -0.40 -12.69 3.10
CA SER A 45 -1.27 -13.02 4.25
C SER A 45 -2.17 -11.86 4.68
N GLY A 46 -1.73 -10.64 4.42
CA GLY A 46 -2.39 -9.41 4.84
C GLY A 46 -2.04 -8.99 6.27
N ILE A 47 -2.35 -7.72 6.55
CA ILE A 47 -2.31 -7.12 7.89
C ILE A 47 -3.74 -6.69 8.23
N ARG A 48 -4.22 -7.08 9.41
CA ARG A 48 -5.56 -6.65 9.84
C ARG A 48 -5.44 -5.43 10.74
N ILE A 49 -5.98 -4.29 10.29
CA ILE A 49 -5.97 -3.01 11.01
C ILE A 49 -7.42 -2.55 11.17
N PHE A 50 -7.85 -2.33 12.40
CA PHE A 50 -9.24 -1.95 12.73
C PHE A 50 -10.29 -2.80 12.00
N GLY A 51 -10.05 -4.12 11.94
CA GLY A 51 -10.95 -5.07 11.27
C GLY A 51 -10.80 -5.18 9.75
N LYS A 52 -10.11 -4.28 9.08
CA LYS A 52 -9.87 -4.31 7.63
C LYS A 52 -8.63 -5.12 7.32
N LEU A 53 -8.72 -6.06 6.38
CA LEU A 53 -7.58 -6.83 5.88
C LEU A 53 -6.91 -6.10 4.73
N ILE A 54 -5.62 -5.83 4.85
CA ILE A 54 -4.81 -5.07 3.90
C ILE A 54 -3.71 -5.97 3.36
N ARG A 55 -3.71 -6.23 2.05
CA ARG A 55 -2.67 -6.95 1.31
C ARG A 55 -1.93 -6.05 0.34
N SER A 56 -2.65 -5.06 -0.24
CA SER A 56 -2.14 -4.14 -1.25
C SER A 56 -2.18 -2.70 -0.79
N LEU A 57 -1.07 -1.98 -0.99
CA LEU A 57 -0.96 -0.55 -0.74
C LEU A 57 -0.57 0.16 -2.04
N ALA A 58 -1.37 1.10 -2.53
CA ALA A 58 -0.98 1.93 -3.66
C ALA A 58 -0.12 3.12 -3.20
N PHE A 59 1.13 3.17 -3.66
CA PHE A 59 2.03 4.28 -3.37
C PHE A 59 1.77 5.43 -4.34
N THR A 60 0.94 6.37 -3.92
CA THR A 60 0.53 7.51 -4.74
C THR A 60 -0.05 8.65 -3.91
N THR A 61 0.02 9.87 -4.45
CA THR A 61 -0.69 11.06 -3.95
C THR A 61 -1.60 11.66 -5.03
N ASP A 62 -1.69 11.01 -6.19
CA ASP A 62 -2.53 11.47 -7.28
C ASP A 62 -3.99 11.08 -7.05
N VAL A 63 -4.85 12.06 -6.93
CA VAL A 63 -6.28 11.86 -6.63
C VAL A 63 -7.00 11.08 -7.74
N ALA A 64 -6.62 11.26 -9.00
CA ALA A 64 -7.22 10.53 -10.11
C ALA A 64 -6.85 9.04 -10.06
N VAL A 65 -5.61 8.72 -9.69
CA VAL A 65 -5.16 7.35 -9.47
C VAL A 65 -5.86 6.75 -8.24
N ILE A 66 -5.91 7.47 -7.13
CA ILE A 66 -6.56 7.05 -5.88
C ILE A 66 -8.01 6.63 -6.11
N LYS A 67 -8.75 7.40 -6.91
CA LYS A 67 -10.17 7.12 -7.22
C LYS A 67 -10.38 5.98 -8.22
N ASN A 68 -9.34 5.53 -8.91
CA ASN A 68 -9.46 4.57 -10.00
C ASN A 68 -8.54 3.34 -9.86
N ILE A 69 -8.08 3.03 -8.65
CA ILE A 69 -7.27 1.84 -8.33
C ILE A 69 -8.03 0.91 -7.40
N ASN A 70 -7.80 -0.41 -7.54
CA ASN A 70 -8.42 -1.45 -6.70
C ASN A 70 -7.57 -1.90 -5.51
N ALA A 71 -6.57 -1.11 -5.09
CA ALA A 71 -5.78 -1.43 -3.91
C ALA A 71 -6.61 -1.40 -2.62
N ASP A 72 -6.22 -2.18 -1.60
CA ASP A 72 -6.91 -2.22 -0.29
C ASP A 72 -6.72 -0.92 0.50
N THR A 73 -5.63 -0.19 0.25
CA THR A 73 -5.29 1.06 0.92
C THR A 73 -4.34 1.92 0.10
N ILE A 74 -4.25 3.19 0.45
CA ILE A 74 -3.28 4.13 -0.12
C ILE A 74 -2.15 4.36 0.88
N ILE A 75 -0.92 4.49 0.38
CA ILE A 75 0.23 5.00 1.15
C ILE A 75 0.69 6.30 0.52
N ALA A 76 0.36 7.41 1.16
CA ALA A 76 0.59 8.77 0.70
C ALA A 76 1.87 9.32 1.32
N VAL A 77 3.01 9.06 0.67
CA VAL A 77 4.33 9.59 1.05
C VAL A 77 4.91 10.32 -0.15
N TYR A 78 5.47 11.50 0.08
CA TYR A 78 6.03 12.34 -0.98
C TYR A 78 7.30 13.06 -0.51
N PRO A 79 8.19 13.53 -1.41
CA PRO A 79 9.54 13.96 -1.06
C PRO A 79 9.62 15.42 -0.55
N PHE A 80 8.50 15.98 -0.10
CA PHE A 80 8.41 17.32 0.46
C PHE A 80 8.02 17.26 1.94
N THR A 81 8.14 18.38 2.66
CA THR A 81 7.62 18.49 4.03
C THR A 81 6.11 18.22 4.01
N PRO A 82 5.61 17.27 4.82
CA PRO A 82 4.20 16.99 4.89
C PRO A 82 3.37 18.23 5.25
N GLN A 83 2.21 18.34 4.61
CA GLN A 83 1.29 19.48 4.79
C GLN A 83 -0.13 18.96 5.09
N PRO A 84 -0.78 19.44 6.15
CA PRO A 84 -2.15 19.05 6.51
C PRO A 84 -3.13 19.12 5.34
N ALA A 85 -3.06 20.17 4.53
CA ALA A 85 -3.94 20.33 3.37
C ALA A 85 -3.84 19.19 2.33
N ILE A 86 -2.64 18.61 2.16
CA ILE A 86 -2.44 17.46 1.26
C ILE A 86 -3.00 16.20 1.92
N THR A 87 -2.75 16.00 3.21
CA THR A 87 -3.30 14.88 3.98
C THR A 87 -4.82 14.89 3.91
N SER A 88 -5.46 16.02 4.24
CA SER A 88 -6.91 16.22 4.17
C SER A 88 -7.48 15.96 2.78
N ALA A 89 -6.84 16.48 1.73
CA ALA A 89 -7.28 16.27 0.35
C ALA A 89 -7.26 14.79 -0.05
N ILE A 90 -6.21 14.04 0.34
CA ILE A 90 -6.07 12.63 -0.01
C ILE A 90 -7.05 11.78 0.80
N THR A 91 -7.17 11.98 2.12
CA THR A 91 -8.09 11.23 2.98
C THR A 91 -9.54 11.46 2.58
N SER A 92 -9.90 12.69 2.22
CA SER A 92 -11.25 13.03 1.74
C SER A 92 -11.56 12.42 0.36
N ALA A 93 -10.56 12.29 -0.51
CA ALA A 93 -10.74 11.74 -1.85
C ALA A 93 -10.76 10.22 -1.87
N ALA A 94 -10.06 9.54 -0.97
CA ALA A 94 -9.90 8.09 -0.98
C ALA A 94 -11.17 7.38 -0.51
N ASP A 95 -11.58 6.32 -1.25
CA ASP A 95 -12.67 5.42 -0.84
C ASP A 95 -12.14 4.26 0.04
N VAL A 96 -10.83 4.18 0.21
CA VAL A 96 -10.12 3.17 1.00
C VAL A 96 -9.27 3.84 2.08
N PRO A 97 -8.84 3.12 3.13
CA PRO A 97 -7.98 3.68 4.16
C PRO A 97 -6.70 4.31 3.59
N VAL A 98 -6.13 5.29 4.30
CA VAL A 98 -4.91 5.99 3.89
C VAL A 98 -3.86 5.92 5.00
N PHE A 99 -2.64 5.50 4.66
CA PHE A 99 -1.45 5.75 5.46
C PHE A 99 -0.81 7.08 5.03
N CYS A 100 -0.55 7.97 5.96
CA CYS A 100 -0.01 9.29 5.68
C CYS A 100 1.46 9.42 6.11
N GLY A 101 2.31 9.89 5.20
CA GLY A 101 3.69 10.25 5.51
C GLY A 101 3.73 11.52 6.36
N VAL A 102 4.32 11.43 7.56
CA VAL A 102 4.34 12.56 8.52
C VAL A 102 5.74 13.08 8.81
N GLY A 103 6.78 12.44 8.27
CA GLY A 103 8.14 12.94 8.45
C GLY A 103 9.23 11.88 8.38
N GLY A 104 10.38 12.28 8.87
CA GLY A 104 11.66 11.63 8.66
C GLY A 104 12.49 12.41 7.63
N GLY A 105 13.79 12.32 7.68
CA GLY A 105 14.66 13.16 6.88
C GLY A 105 14.70 14.61 7.41
N ARG A 106 14.25 15.59 6.64
CA ARG A 106 14.29 17.00 7.02
C ARG A 106 13.21 17.43 8.01
N THR A 107 12.09 16.72 8.07
CA THR A 107 11.02 17.00 9.03
C THR A 107 11.23 16.12 10.26
N THR A 108 11.51 16.74 11.41
CA THR A 108 11.91 16.04 12.65
C THR A 108 11.23 16.61 13.89
N GLY A 109 11.36 15.90 15.02
CA GLY A 109 10.95 16.34 16.35
C GLY A 109 9.45 16.68 16.45
N LYS A 110 9.13 17.76 17.17
CA LYS A 110 7.74 18.19 17.45
C LYS A 110 6.90 18.38 16.19
N ARG A 111 7.49 18.75 15.07
CA ARG A 111 6.75 18.91 13.81
C ARG A 111 6.18 17.57 13.34
N VAL A 112 6.98 16.50 13.43
CA VAL A 112 6.52 15.14 13.09
C VAL A 112 5.37 14.71 13.99
N VAL A 113 5.50 14.97 15.30
CA VAL A 113 4.45 14.63 16.28
C VAL A 113 3.15 15.35 15.97
N ASN A 114 3.20 16.66 15.68
CA ASN A 114 2.00 17.44 15.33
C ASN A 114 1.37 16.96 14.02
N LEU A 115 2.19 16.64 13.00
CA LEU A 115 1.70 16.11 11.73
C LEU A 115 1.10 14.71 11.88
N ALA A 116 1.60 13.89 12.81
CA ALA A 116 1.05 12.57 13.10
C ALA A 116 -0.33 12.69 13.77
N LEU A 117 -0.47 13.60 14.73
CA LEU A 117 -1.76 13.87 15.39
C LEU A 117 -2.79 14.47 14.41
N ASP A 118 -2.35 15.38 13.56
CA ASP A 118 -3.17 15.96 12.49
C ASP A 118 -3.65 14.88 11.50
N ALA A 119 -2.76 13.98 11.06
CA ALA A 119 -3.13 12.88 10.19
C ALA A 119 -4.17 11.93 10.83
N GLU A 120 -4.05 11.66 12.13
CA GLU A 120 -5.05 10.88 12.86
C GLU A 120 -6.40 11.59 12.88
N PHE A 121 -6.46 12.89 13.16
CA PHE A 121 -7.70 13.67 13.14
C PHE A 121 -8.33 13.75 11.74
N GLU A 122 -7.52 13.73 10.68
CA GLU A 122 -7.98 13.66 9.29
C GLU A 122 -8.41 12.23 8.86
N GLY A 123 -8.38 11.26 9.78
CA GLY A 123 -8.87 9.90 9.54
C GLY A 123 -7.88 8.95 8.87
N ALA A 124 -6.58 9.23 8.93
CA ALA A 124 -5.57 8.27 8.49
C ALA A 124 -5.67 6.97 9.29
N ILE A 125 -5.46 5.82 8.61
CA ILE A 125 -5.44 4.51 9.28
C ILE A 125 -4.10 4.21 9.97
N GLY A 126 -3.06 5.00 9.67
CA GLY A 126 -1.73 4.92 10.24
C GLY A 126 -0.81 6.00 9.67
N VAL A 127 0.31 6.21 10.33
CA VAL A 127 1.31 7.16 9.90
C VAL A 127 2.61 6.49 9.46
N VAL A 128 3.29 7.08 8.48
CA VAL A 128 4.56 6.57 7.94
C VAL A 128 5.70 7.52 8.30
N LEU A 129 6.72 6.96 8.94
CA LEU A 129 7.98 7.62 9.26
C LEU A 129 9.09 7.06 8.39
N ASN A 130 9.88 7.94 7.76
CA ASN A 130 11.00 7.54 6.92
C ASN A 130 12.21 7.06 7.74
N ALA A 131 13.10 6.29 7.12
CA ALA A 131 14.25 5.65 7.74
C ALA A 131 15.10 6.54 8.68
N PRO A 132 15.39 7.84 8.37
CA PRO A 132 16.21 8.70 9.22
C PRO A 132 15.55 9.17 10.52
N THR A 133 14.28 8.84 10.76
CA THR A 133 13.58 9.25 12.00
C THR A 133 14.29 8.69 13.23
N SER A 134 14.53 9.54 14.24
CA SER A 134 15.14 9.09 15.49
C SER A 134 14.16 8.29 16.37
N ASN A 135 14.70 7.43 17.24
CA ASN A 135 13.89 6.64 18.17
C ASN A 135 13.15 7.53 19.18
N GLU A 136 13.70 8.71 19.56
CA GLU A 136 13.03 9.70 20.40
C GLU A 136 11.78 10.24 19.72
N THR A 137 11.86 10.53 18.41
CA THR A 137 10.68 10.98 17.64
C THR A 137 9.63 9.89 17.56
N ILE A 138 10.02 8.61 17.34
CA ILE A 138 9.08 7.49 17.31
C ILE A 138 8.34 7.38 18.66
N ARG A 139 9.06 7.46 19.79
CA ARG A 139 8.44 7.43 21.14
C ARG A 139 7.47 8.59 21.34
N ALA A 140 7.86 9.80 20.94
CA ALA A 140 6.99 10.97 21.08
C ALA A 140 5.72 10.86 20.21
N VAL A 141 5.81 10.27 19.02
CA VAL A 141 4.64 9.98 18.17
C VAL A 141 3.77 8.92 18.83
N ARG A 142 4.34 7.79 19.29
CA ARG A 142 3.61 6.73 20.01
C ARG A 142 2.83 7.24 21.21
N ASP A 143 3.43 8.16 21.97
CA ASP A 143 2.81 8.71 23.18
C ASP A 143 1.70 9.74 22.86
N THR A 144 1.50 10.08 21.56
CA THR A 144 0.58 11.13 21.13
C THR A 144 -0.60 10.61 20.32
N ILE A 145 -0.42 9.54 19.52
CA ILE A 145 -1.44 9.00 18.60
C ILE A 145 -1.83 7.57 18.96
N ASP A 146 -3.03 7.15 18.55
CA ASP A 146 -3.56 5.79 18.76
C ASP A 146 -3.59 4.93 17.48
N ILE A 147 -3.23 5.50 16.32
CA ILE A 147 -3.13 4.77 15.06
C ILE A 147 -1.73 4.16 14.85
N PRO A 148 -1.61 3.07 14.04
CA PRO A 148 -0.35 2.41 13.76
C PRO A 148 0.77 3.32 13.26
N ILE A 149 1.99 3.07 13.77
CA ILE A 149 3.21 3.75 13.35
C ILE A 149 4.00 2.81 12.44
N VAL A 150 4.12 3.19 11.18
CA VAL A 150 4.93 2.48 10.17
C VAL A 150 6.29 3.13 10.09
N ILE A 151 7.38 2.36 10.31
CA ILE A 151 8.74 2.84 10.11
C ILE A 151 9.38 2.22 8.87
N THR A 152 9.97 3.04 8.01
CA THR A 152 10.65 2.56 6.81
C THR A 152 12.06 2.08 7.13
N VAL A 153 12.39 0.88 6.65
CA VAL A 153 13.70 0.23 6.71
C VAL A 153 14.22 0.07 5.29
N VAL A 154 15.43 0.58 5.04
CA VAL A 154 16.06 0.56 3.70
C VAL A 154 17.32 -0.29 3.65
N SER A 155 17.78 -0.82 4.79
CA SER A 155 19.04 -1.54 4.93
C SER A 155 18.94 -2.69 5.92
N GLU A 156 19.61 -3.79 5.62
CA GLU A 156 19.79 -4.95 6.51
C GLU A 156 20.56 -4.64 7.81
N HIS A 157 21.22 -3.47 7.88
CA HIS A 157 21.96 -3.01 9.05
C HIS A 157 21.10 -2.16 10.01
N THR A 158 19.82 -1.94 9.67
CA THR A 158 18.91 -1.22 10.58
C THR A 158 18.64 -2.05 11.82
N ASN A 159 18.81 -1.46 13.01
CA ASN A 159 18.42 -2.10 14.27
C ASN A 159 16.89 -2.06 14.40
N VAL A 160 16.22 -3.08 13.88
CA VAL A 160 14.76 -3.18 13.89
C VAL A 160 14.23 -3.30 15.31
N LYS A 161 14.95 -4.00 16.21
CA LYS A 161 14.54 -4.13 17.61
C LYS A 161 14.37 -2.77 18.29
N GLU A 162 15.35 -1.86 18.12
CA GLU A 162 15.25 -0.52 18.70
C GLU A 162 14.06 0.29 18.13
N ARG A 163 13.69 0.09 16.87
CA ARG A 163 12.52 0.73 16.26
C ARG A 163 11.22 0.23 16.88
N LEU A 164 11.10 -1.08 17.07
CA LEU A 164 9.95 -1.71 17.72
C LEU A 164 9.87 -1.30 19.20
N ASP A 165 10.98 -1.31 19.93
CA ASP A 165 11.05 -0.86 21.33
C ASP A 165 10.70 0.64 21.47
N ALA A 166 10.95 1.45 20.45
CA ALA A 166 10.55 2.86 20.41
C ALA A 166 9.05 3.05 20.16
N GLY A 167 8.33 2.06 19.62
CA GLY A 167 6.89 2.12 19.38
C GLY A 167 6.46 1.95 17.94
N ALA A 168 7.36 1.62 17.01
CA ALA A 168 6.95 1.22 15.67
C ALA A 168 6.11 -0.06 15.74
N THR A 169 4.95 -0.07 15.06
CA THR A 169 4.01 -1.20 15.08
C THR A 169 4.07 -2.02 13.79
N ILE A 170 4.50 -1.41 12.70
CA ILE A 170 4.63 -2.02 11.37
C ILE A 170 5.98 -1.63 10.78
N ILE A 171 6.68 -2.58 10.19
CA ILE A 171 7.92 -2.31 9.45
C ILE A 171 7.60 -2.23 7.95
N ASN A 172 8.01 -1.15 7.30
CA ASN A 172 7.92 -1.00 5.85
C ASN A 172 9.31 -1.16 5.22
N VAL A 173 9.53 -2.25 4.48
CA VAL A 173 10.83 -2.54 3.87
C VAL A 173 10.88 -2.00 2.45
N SER A 174 11.86 -1.12 2.18
CA SER A 174 12.10 -0.54 0.86
C SER A 174 13.60 -0.56 0.54
N GLY A 175 14.13 -1.72 0.23
CA GLY A 175 15.56 -1.99 -0.02
C GLY A 175 15.90 -2.20 -1.50
N ALA A 176 15.05 -1.77 -2.45
CA ALA A 176 15.18 -2.04 -3.88
C ALA A 176 15.35 -3.55 -4.13
N ALA A 177 16.35 -3.99 -4.90
CA ALA A 177 16.58 -5.40 -5.18
C ALA A 177 16.86 -6.27 -3.93
N LYS A 178 17.29 -5.66 -2.81
CA LYS A 178 17.54 -6.36 -1.54
C LYS A 178 16.30 -6.50 -0.65
N THR A 179 15.14 -6.00 -1.08
CA THR A 179 13.92 -6.05 -0.28
C THR A 179 13.60 -7.46 0.24
N PRO A 180 13.60 -8.53 -0.57
CA PRO A 180 13.30 -9.88 -0.07
C PRO A 180 14.28 -10.35 1.02
N ASP A 181 15.58 -10.07 0.87
CA ASP A 181 16.61 -10.48 1.84
C ASP A 181 16.41 -9.77 3.18
N ILE A 182 16.11 -8.46 3.14
CA ILE A 182 15.83 -7.66 4.34
C ILE A 182 14.55 -8.16 5.03
N VAL A 183 13.49 -8.44 4.26
CA VAL A 183 12.23 -8.99 4.77
C VAL A 183 12.49 -10.33 5.46
N LYS A 184 13.24 -11.24 4.80
CA LYS A 184 13.56 -12.54 5.37
C LYS A 184 14.32 -12.42 6.68
N LYS A 185 15.35 -11.58 6.73
CA LYS A 185 16.13 -11.34 7.95
C LYS A 185 15.25 -10.84 9.10
N ILE A 186 14.36 -9.86 8.83
CA ILE A 186 13.44 -9.32 9.83
C ILE A 186 12.45 -10.40 10.28
N ARG A 187 11.93 -11.21 9.37
CA ARG A 187 10.98 -12.28 9.69
C ARG A 187 11.60 -13.38 10.53
N ASP A 188 12.86 -13.75 10.24
CA ASP A 188 13.60 -14.76 11.01
C ASP A 188 13.87 -14.27 12.44
N GLU A 189 14.15 -12.97 12.65
CA GLU A 189 14.41 -12.38 13.96
C GLU A 189 13.12 -12.02 14.73
N PHE A 190 12.08 -11.55 14.00
CA PHE A 190 10.80 -11.10 14.57
C PHE A 190 9.62 -11.81 13.87
N PRO A 191 9.31 -13.07 14.24
CA PRO A 191 8.34 -13.90 13.51
C PRO A 191 6.92 -13.33 13.41
N LEU A 192 6.51 -12.45 14.33
CA LEU A 192 5.14 -11.92 14.41
C LEU A 192 5.02 -10.46 14.02
N VAL A 193 6.12 -9.75 13.71
CA VAL A 193 6.04 -8.33 13.35
C VAL A 193 5.30 -8.15 12.02
N PRO A 194 4.35 -7.22 11.91
CA PRO A 194 3.74 -6.91 10.62
C PRO A 194 4.76 -6.25 9.68
N ILE A 195 4.87 -6.79 8.46
CA ILE A 195 5.81 -6.29 7.44
C ILE A 195 5.04 -5.89 6.18
N ILE A 196 5.14 -4.61 5.82
CA ILE A 196 4.84 -4.08 4.49
C ILE A 196 6.14 -4.07 3.71
N ALA A 197 6.13 -4.37 2.43
CA ALA A 197 7.34 -4.31 1.62
C ALA A 197 7.07 -3.82 0.19
N THR A 198 8.02 -3.12 -0.42
CA THR A 198 7.97 -2.79 -1.84
C THR A 198 8.18 -4.06 -2.66
N GLY A 199 7.19 -4.42 -3.50
CA GLY A 199 7.18 -5.70 -4.21
C GLY A 199 8.15 -5.80 -5.39
N GLY A 200 8.60 -4.65 -5.92
CA GLY A 200 9.36 -4.60 -7.16
C GLY A 200 8.47 -4.54 -8.42
N PRO A 201 9.08 -4.53 -9.62
CA PRO A 201 8.37 -4.21 -10.86
C PRO A 201 7.67 -5.41 -11.53
N THR A 202 7.92 -6.64 -11.12
CA THR A 202 7.37 -7.85 -11.76
C THR A 202 6.70 -8.77 -10.76
N ASP A 203 5.81 -9.63 -11.25
CA ASP A 203 5.09 -10.61 -10.43
C ASP A 203 6.07 -11.55 -9.70
N GLU A 204 7.19 -11.92 -10.32
CA GLU A 204 8.21 -12.77 -9.72
C GLU A 204 8.89 -12.08 -8.52
N THR A 205 9.20 -10.79 -8.64
CA THR A 205 9.81 -10.01 -7.53
C THR A 205 8.83 -9.77 -6.40
N ILE A 206 7.56 -9.53 -6.71
CA ILE A 206 6.48 -9.43 -5.74
C ILE A 206 6.32 -10.77 -5.00
N TYR A 207 6.23 -11.87 -5.74
CA TYR A 207 6.10 -13.21 -5.16
C TYR A 207 7.28 -13.57 -4.26
N ALA A 208 8.52 -13.30 -4.70
CA ALA A 208 9.72 -13.54 -3.88
C ALA A 208 9.67 -12.75 -2.57
N THR A 209 9.16 -11.50 -2.60
CA THR A 209 9.01 -10.66 -1.40
C THR A 209 7.94 -11.21 -0.44
N ILE A 210 6.84 -11.74 -0.97
CA ILE A 210 5.80 -12.40 -0.17
C ILE A 210 6.36 -13.68 0.46
N GLN A 211 7.07 -14.52 -0.31
CA GLN A 211 7.68 -15.76 0.19
C GLN A 211 8.76 -15.49 1.24
N ALA A 212 9.43 -14.34 1.19
CA ALA A 212 10.36 -13.90 2.24
C ALA A 212 9.67 -13.56 3.56
N GLY A 213 8.34 -13.40 3.56
CA GLY A 213 7.53 -13.18 4.77
C GLY A 213 6.89 -11.80 4.87
N ALA A 214 6.80 -11.03 3.79
CA ALA A 214 6.00 -9.80 3.78
C ALA A 214 4.51 -10.13 3.91
N ASN A 215 3.80 -9.38 4.77
CA ASN A 215 2.37 -9.53 4.97
C ASN A 215 1.54 -8.71 3.97
N ALA A 216 2.08 -7.58 3.50
CA ALA A 216 1.42 -6.71 2.55
C ALA A 216 2.45 -6.07 1.61
N ILE A 217 2.01 -5.73 0.41
CA ILE A 217 2.87 -5.25 -0.67
C ILE A 217 2.49 -3.83 -1.08
N THR A 218 3.51 -2.97 -1.14
CA THR A 218 3.41 -1.65 -1.74
C THR A 218 3.62 -1.74 -3.25
N TYR A 219 2.63 -1.31 -4.00
CA TYR A 219 2.62 -1.21 -5.45
C TYR A 219 2.66 0.26 -5.88
N THR A 220 3.54 0.59 -6.81
CA THR A 220 3.58 1.92 -7.43
C THR A 220 2.79 1.89 -8.72
N PRO A 221 1.60 2.51 -8.77
CA PRO A 221 0.79 2.53 -9.99
C PRO A 221 1.41 3.44 -11.06
N PRO A 222 1.06 3.26 -12.34
CA PRO A 222 1.43 4.19 -13.40
C PRO A 222 0.87 5.58 -13.12
N THR A 223 1.64 6.59 -13.51
CA THR A 223 1.21 7.99 -13.41
C THR A 223 0.14 8.34 -14.45
N PRO A 224 -0.69 9.36 -14.24
CA PRO A 224 -1.61 9.85 -15.27
C PRO A 224 -0.92 10.21 -16.58
N ALA A 225 0.31 10.72 -16.53
CA ALA A 225 1.08 11.04 -17.74
C ALA A 225 1.43 9.80 -18.55
N GLU A 226 1.84 8.70 -17.91
CA GLU A 226 2.10 7.42 -18.56
C GLU A 226 0.82 6.82 -19.14
N LEU A 227 -0.28 6.85 -18.39
CA LEU A 227 -1.59 6.36 -18.85
C LEU A 227 -2.09 7.15 -20.06
N PHE A 228 -1.93 8.49 -20.06
CA PHE A 228 -2.27 9.33 -21.23
C PHE A 228 -1.38 9.05 -22.42
N HIS A 229 -0.09 8.85 -22.22
CA HIS A 229 0.84 8.52 -23.30
C HIS A 229 0.38 7.25 -24.04
N ASP A 230 0.06 6.19 -23.30
CA ASP A 230 -0.38 4.91 -23.87
C ASP A 230 -1.74 5.03 -24.59
N LEU A 231 -2.68 5.77 -23.99
CA LEU A 231 -3.99 6.03 -24.58
C LEU A 231 -3.87 6.82 -25.89
N MET A 232 -3.07 7.88 -25.90
CA MET A 232 -2.86 8.72 -27.09
C MET A 232 -2.09 7.98 -28.18
N LYS A 233 -1.22 7.04 -27.83
CA LYS A 233 -0.56 6.16 -28.79
C LYS A 233 -1.59 5.28 -29.51
N LYS A 234 -2.48 4.62 -28.77
CA LYS A 234 -3.58 3.82 -29.34
C LYS A 234 -4.49 4.62 -30.28
N TYR A 235 -4.89 5.85 -29.88
CA TYR A 235 -5.72 6.71 -30.73
C TYR A 235 -5.04 7.11 -32.04
N ARG A 236 -3.70 7.34 -32.01
CA ARG A 236 -2.95 7.64 -33.24
C ARG A 236 -2.88 6.45 -34.19
N GLU A 237 -2.68 5.25 -33.64
CA GLU A 237 -2.65 4.00 -34.40
C GLU A 237 -4.03 3.73 -35.03
N GLU A 238 -5.13 3.83 -34.28
CA GLU A 238 -6.50 3.66 -34.77
C GLU A 238 -6.88 4.66 -35.87
N LEU A 239 -6.37 5.90 -35.80
CA LEU A 239 -6.64 6.94 -36.81
C LEU A 239 -5.70 6.84 -38.02
N ALA A 240 -4.58 6.16 -37.95
CA ALA A 240 -3.66 5.94 -39.05
C ALA A 240 -4.10 4.79 -39.97
N ASP A 241 -4.88 3.84 -39.44
CA ASP A 241 -5.37 2.64 -40.13
C ASP A 241 -6.76 2.86 -40.79
N GLY A 242 -7.38 4.04 -40.65
CA GLY A 242 -8.69 4.44 -41.21
C GLY A 242 -8.59 5.53 -42.25
#